data_2a9360124b3e30cb113b9f905889cd10
#
_entry.id   2a9360124b3e30cb113b9f905889cd10
#
_cell.length_a   1.000
_cell.length_b   1.000
_cell.length_c   1.000
_cell.angle_alpha   90.00
_cell.angle_beta   90.00
_cell.angle_gamma   90.00
#
_symmetry.space_group_name_H-M   'P 1'
#
loop_
_entity.id
_entity.type
_entity.pdbx_description
1 polymer ?
#
loop_
_entity_poly.entity_id
_entity_poly.type
_entity_poly.pdbx_seq_one_letter_code
_entity_poly.pdbx_strand_id
1 'polypeptide(L)'
;MTGLPELIRIDNKTAAHVASKFEECWLACYPRPEICCYDGGGEFKGAFGQLLYDFSISDASTTAYNPQANSICERMHREVGNILRCLIHSSPTCTLADAKAQVNSTLATTMHVLQTNVSQSTGNSPGALAFHRDMIMNIPLQADLRAIRARRQLRVDDDLRRANARRYDFDYQPGQQVLVKRHEFTKLGERWDGPFQVLRSHVNGNLTLQVAPGITRRLNIRRVKPYFQEGFWAP
;
A
#
# COMPACT_ATOMS: atom_id res chain seq x y z
N MET A 1 -0.66 -5.44 -14.64
CA MET A 1 -0.42 -5.83 -13.22
C MET A 1 -1.24 -7.07 -12.89
N THR A 2 -0.60 -8.19 -12.61
CA THR A 2 -1.25 -9.49 -12.34
C THR A 2 -1.81 -9.57 -10.91
N GLY A 3 -1.17 -8.90 -9.95
CA GLY A 3 -1.49 -9.00 -8.53
C GLY A 3 -0.95 -10.28 -7.89
N LEU A 4 0.07 -10.91 -8.48
CA LEU A 4 0.69 -12.12 -7.95
C LEU A 4 1.32 -11.81 -6.58
N PRO A 5 0.89 -12.49 -5.50
CA PRO A 5 1.49 -12.34 -4.18
C PRO A 5 2.66 -13.30 -3.97
N GLU A 6 3.66 -12.83 -3.25
CA GLU A 6 4.71 -13.64 -2.64
C GLU A 6 4.72 -13.39 -1.14
N LEU A 7 4.71 -14.46 -0.34
CA LEU A 7 4.66 -14.39 1.11
C LEU A 7 5.90 -15.08 1.70
N ILE A 8 6.66 -14.33 2.46
CA ILE A 8 7.91 -14.81 3.05
C ILE A 8 7.94 -14.44 4.54
N ARG A 9 8.28 -15.43 5.36
CA ARG A 9 8.59 -15.17 6.76
C ARG A 9 10.00 -14.62 6.89
N ILE A 10 10.13 -13.51 7.57
CA ILE A 10 11.42 -12.93 7.94
C ILE A 10 11.65 -13.08 9.45
N ASP A 11 12.90 -13.37 9.83
CA ASP A 11 13.28 -13.52 11.25
C ASP A 11 13.66 -12.19 11.90
N ASN A 12 14.09 -11.22 11.11
CA ASN A 12 14.39 -9.87 11.56
C ASN A 12 14.04 -8.82 10.48
N LYS A 13 13.91 -7.56 10.90
CA LYS A 13 13.56 -6.42 10.03
C LYS A 13 14.75 -5.54 9.67
N THR A 14 15.96 -6.09 9.62
CA THR A 14 17.12 -5.31 9.17
C THR A 14 17.07 -5.11 7.66
N ALA A 15 17.49 -3.95 7.18
CA ALA A 15 17.48 -3.63 5.75
C ALA A 15 18.27 -4.64 4.91
N ALA A 16 19.39 -5.14 5.43
CA ALA A 16 20.19 -6.16 4.76
C ALA A 16 19.44 -7.49 4.63
N HIS A 17 18.71 -7.91 5.68
CA HIS A 17 17.93 -9.15 5.63
C HIS A 17 16.74 -9.04 4.66
N VAL A 18 16.04 -7.90 4.67
CA VAL A 18 14.93 -7.65 3.75
C VAL A 18 15.42 -7.60 2.30
N ALA A 19 16.58 -6.96 2.04
CA ALA A 19 17.21 -6.93 0.73
C ALA A 19 17.55 -8.34 0.22
N SER A 20 18.22 -9.17 1.04
CA SER A 20 18.54 -10.55 0.71
C SER A 20 17.30 -11.38 0.39
N LYS A 21 16.23 -11.22 1.19
CA LYS A 21 14.98 -11.94 0.94
C LYS A 21 14.25 -11.48 -0.33
N PHE A 22 14.30 -10.21 -0.64
CA PHE A 22 13.74 -9.70 -1.90
C PHE A 22 14.52 -10.22 -3.11
N GLU A 23 15.85 -10.27 -3.01
CA GLU A 23 16.71 -10.84 -4.05
C GLU A 23 16.43 -12.33 -4.24
N GLU A 24 16.45 -13.14 -3.17
CA GLU A 24 16.22 -14.59 -3.21
C GLU A 24 14.85 -14.97 -3.78
N CYS A 25 13.82 -14.26 -3.36
CA CYS A 25 12.44 -14.70 -3.59
C CYS A 25 11.75 -13.99 -4.76
N TRP A 26 12.21 -12.81 -5.11
CA TRP A 26 11.64 -12.09 -6.25
C TRP A 26 12.60 -11.97 -7.42
N LEU A 27 13.78 -11.36 -7.22
CA LEU A 27 14.70 -11.09 -8.33
C LEU A 27 15.29 -12.36 -8.95
N ALA A 28 15.49 -13.41 -8.14
CA ALA A 28 15.93 -14.71 -8.65
C ALA A 28 14.83 -15.52 -9.35
N CYS A 29 13.55 -15.23 -9.12
CA CYS A 29 12.42 -16.02 -9.59
C CYS A 29 11.61 -15.35 -10.70
N TYR A 30 11.61 -14.01 -10.75
CA TYR A 30 10.74 -13.22 -11.62
C TYR A 30 11.51 -12.14 -12.37
N PRO A 31 10.93 -11.64 -13.48
CA PRO A 31 11.51 -10.49 -14.17
C PRO A 31 11.68 -9.29 -13.24
N ARG A 32 12.78 -8.58 -13.42
CA ARG A 32 13.08 -7.35 -12.69
C ARG A 32 11.92 -6.35 -12.82
N PRO A 33 11.38 -5.81 -11.71
CA PRO A 33 10.35 -4.78 -11.78
C PRO A 33 10.94 -3.44 -12.24
N GLU A 34 10.16 -2.64 -12.94
CA GLU A 34 10.56 -1.27 -13.28
C GLU A 34 10.50 -0.35 -12.06
N ILE A 35 9.50 -0.56 -11.20
CA ILE A 35 9.25 0.28 -10.01
C ILE A 35 8.95 -0.62 -8.82
N CYS A 36 9.59 -0.35 -7.70
CA CYS A 36 9.30 -0.95 -6.41
C CYS A 36 8.60 0.08 -5.50
N CYS A 37 7.35 -0.21 -5.12
CA CYS A 37 6.58 0.63 -4.18
C CYS A 37 6.61 0.02 -2.80
N TYR A 38 6.97 0.81 -1.77
CA TYR A 38 7.05 0.34 -0.38
C TYR A 38 6.62 1.45 0.59
N ASP A 39 6.36 1.09 1.83
CA ASP A 39 6.05 2.07 2.87
C ASP A 39 7.32 2.74 3.41
N GLY A 40 7.16 3.77 4.27
CA GLY A 40 8.28 4.52 4.84
C GLY A 40 9.08 3.79 5.93
N GLY A 41 9.01 2.46 6.04
CA GLY A 41 9.70 1.66 7.02
C GLY A 41 11.22 1.78 6.96
N GLY A 42 11.88 1.66 8.12
CA GLY A 42 13.36 1.73 8.21
C GLY A 42 14.05 0.58 7.50
N GLU A 43 13.38 -0.55 7.38
CA GLU A 43 13.82 -1.77 6.69
C GLU A 43 14.02 -1.61 5.18
N PHE A 44 13.39 -0.59 4.58
CA PHE A 44 13.53 -0.28 3.16
C PHE A 44 14.58 0.80 2.85
N LYS A 45 15.40 1.17 3.85
CA LYS A 45 16.48 2.14 3.69
C LYS A 45 17.83 1.43 3.57
N GLY A 46 18.89 2.19 3.28
CA GLY A 46 20.27 1.66 3.25
C GLY A 46 20.45 0.50 2.28
N ALA A 47 20.72 -0.72 2.77
CA ALA A 47 21.02 -1.89 1.95
C ALA A 47 19.90 -2.25 0.95
N PHE A 48 18.62 -2.07 1.30
CA PHE A 48 17.52 -2.30 0.38
C PHE A 48 17.49 -1.25 -0.74
N GLY A 49 17.68 0.03 -0.41
CA GLY A 49 17.78 1.08 -1.42
C GLY A 49 18.99 0.89 -2.35
N GLN A 50 20.13 0.43 -1.82
CA GLN A 50 21.31 0.09 -2.63
C GLN A 50 21.00 -1.05 -3.59
N LEU A 51 20.35 -2.11 -3.14
CA LEU A 51 19.92 -3.23 -4.00
C LEU A 51 19.03 -2.73 -5.16
N LEU A 52 18.04 -1.88 -4.89
CA LEU A 52 17.19 -1.32 -5.94
C LEU A 52 17.99 -0.52 -6.97
N TYR A 53 18.95 0.28 -6.50
CA TYR A 53 19.85 1.04 -7.35
C TYR A 53 20.71 0.13 -8.25
N ASP A 54 21.34 -0.91 -7.67
CA ASP A 54 22.22 -1.84 -8.37
C ASP A 54 21.47 -2.60 -9.48
N PHE A 55 20.19 -2.93 -9.24
CA PHE A 55 19.33 -3.55 -10.23
C PHE A 55 18.60 -2.55 -11.13
N SER A 56 18.89 -1.25 -11.05
CA SER A 56 18.22 -0.19 -11.81
C SER A 56 16.68 -0.23 -11.66
N ILE A 57 16.19 -0.45 -10.46
CA ILE A 57 14.78 -0.45 -10.10
C ILE A 57 14.44 0.93 -9.53
N SER A 58 13.46 1.61 -10.13
CA SER A 58 12.98 2.88 -9.58
C SER A 58 12.25 2.65 -8.26
N ASP A 59 12.58 3.44 -7.23
CA ASP A 59 11.92 3.37 -5.95
C ASP A 59 10.76 4.38 -5.82
N ALA A 60 9.68 3.98 -5.16
CA ALA A 60 8.53 4.81 -4.88
C ALA A 60 8.04 4.59 -3.45
N SER A 61 8.60 5.34 -2.51
CA SER A 61 8.12 5.28 -1.12
C SER A 61 6.76 5.97 -0.97
N THR A 62 5.85 5.35 -0.23
CA THR A 62 4.56 5.96 0.08
C THR A 62 4.71 7.09 1.10
N THR A 63 3.88 8.13 0.96
CA THR A 63 3.88 9.25 1.92
C THR A 63 3.35 8.77 3.26
N ALA A 64 4.00 9.17 4.36
CA ALA A 64 3.56 8.86 5.71
C ALA A 64 2.08 9.23 5.93
N TYR A 65 1.35 8.38 6.65
CA TYR A 65 -0.08 8.55 6.94
C TYR A 65 -1.00 8.63 5.72
N ASN A 66 -0.60 8.03 4.59
CA ASN A 66 -1.47 7.86 3.42
C ASN A 66 -1.76 6.37 3.17
N PRO A 67 -2.64 5.74 3.95
CA PRO A 67 -2.93 4.30 3.86
C PRO A 67 -3.48 3.90 2.49
N GLN A 68 -4.08 4.83 1.76
CA GLN A 68 -4.62 4.52 0.44
C GLN A 68 -3.53 4.29 -0.61
N ALA A 69 -2.33 4.84 -0.42
CA ALA A 69 -1.20 4.60 -1.32
C ALA A 69 -0.73 3.13 -1.26
N ASN A 70 -0.92 2.45 -0.11
CA ASN A 70 -0.55 1.05 0.10
C ASN A 70 -1.76 0.12 0.33
N SER A 71 -2.95 0.57 -0.05
CA SER A 71 -4.22 -0.13 0.25
C SER A 71 -4.31 -1.56 -0.32
N ILE A 72 -3.58 -1.85 -1.40
CA ILE A 72 -3.52 -3.20 -1.98
C ILE A 72 -2.77 -4.14 -1.03
N CYS A 73 -1.59 -3.74 -0.56
CA CYS A 73 -0.80 -4.52 0.39
C CYS A 73 -1.51 -4.65 1.75
N GLU A 74 -2.12 -3.57 2.26
CA GLU A 74 -2.88 -3.62 3.52
C GLU A 74 -4.05 -4.59 3.45
N ARG A 75 -4.78 -4.63 2.32
CA ARG A 75 -5.85 -5.59 2.11
C ARG A 75 -5.33 -7.02 2.07
N MET A 76 -4.24 -7.25 1.34
CA MET A 76 -3.57 -8.55 1.28
C MET A 76 -3.13 -9.02 2.67
N HIS A 77 -2.48 -8.17 3.46
CA HIS A 77 -2.08 -8.48 4.83
C HIS A 77 -3.27 -8.87 5.72
N ARG A 78 -4.43 -8.21 5.54
CA ARG A 78 -5.65 -8.54 6.27
C ARG A 78 -6.16 -9.94 5.91
N GLU A 79 -6.19 -10.28 4.63
CA GLU A 79 -6.61 -11.62 4.16
C GLU A 79 -5.66 -12.71 4.65
N VAL A 80 -4.35 -12.49 4.51
CA VAL A 80 -3.32 -13.37 5.06
C VAL A 80 -3.51 -13.58 6.56
N GLY A 81 -3.68 -12.50 7.32
CA GLY A 81 -3.91 -12.56 8.76
C GLY A 81 -5.19 -13.32 9.15
N ASN A 82 -6.25 -13.23 8.35
CA ASN A 82 -7.48 -13.99 8.58
C ASN A 82 -7.27 -15.48 8.35
N ILE A 83 -6.64 -15.86 7.23
CA ILE A 83 -6.35 -17.27 6.91
C ILE A 83 -5.42 -17.88 7.97
N LEU A 84 -4.34 -17.16 8.33
CA LEU A 84 -3.42 -17.60 9.39
C LEU A 84 -4.14 -17.85 10.71
N ARG A 85 -5.02 -16.93 11.13
CA ARG A 85 -5.81 -17.11 12.37
C ARG A 85 -6.67 -18.37 12.32
N CYS A 86 -7.40 -18.58 11.23
CA CYS A 86 -8.24 -19.78 11.09
C CYS A 86 -7.41 -21.06 11.19
N LEU A 87 -6.27 -21.14 10.51
CA LEU A 87 -5.43 -22.34 10.48
C LEU A 87 -4.69 -22.58 11.81
N ILE A 88 -4.21 -21.54 12.48
CA ILE A 88 -3.54 -21.64 13.77
C ILE A 88 -4.52 -22.05 14.87
N HIS A 89 -5.75 -21.51 14.88
CA HIS A 89 -6.75 -21.87 15.86
C HIS A 89 -7.26 -23.31 15.72
N SER A 90 -7.23 -23.88 14.52
CA SER A 90 -7.64 -25.26 14.29
C SER A 90 -6.60 -26.30 14.76
N SER A 91 -5.35 -25.90 14.97
CA SER A 91 -4.26 -26.82 15.36
C SER A 91 -3.27 -26.12 16.30
N PRO A 92 -3.59 -25.99 17.60
CA PRO A 92 -2.71 -25.37 18.57
C PRO A 92 -1.39 -26.14 18.71
N THR A 93 -0.28 -25.44 18.74
CA THR A 93 1.07 -26.01 18.87
C THR A 93 1.61 -25.86 20.28
N CYS A 94 2.39 -26.83 20.75
CA CYS A 94 2.96 -26.84 22.09
C CYS A 94 4.41 -26.31 22.15
N THR A 95 5.13 -26.34 21.02
CA THR A 95 6.53 -25.89 20.98
C THR A 95 6.77 -24.76 20.00
N LEU A 96 7.81 -23.95 20.22
CA LEU A 96 8.20 -22.87 19.30
C LEU A 96 8.61 -23.41 17.91
N ALA A 97 9.25 -24.58 17.87
CA ALA A 97 9.63 -25.22 16.63
C ALA A 97 8.41 -25.62 15.79
N ASP A 98 7.42 -26.25 16.42
CA ASP A 98 6.17 -26.64 15.79
C ASP A 98 5.38 -25.42 15.33
N ALA A 99 5.36 -24.36 16.15
CA ALA A 99 4.71 -23.10 15.77
C ALA A 99 5.36 -22.46 14.52
N LYS A 100 6.70 -22.44 14.43
CA LYS A 100 7.41 -21.96 13.24
C LYS A 100 7.12 -22.83 12.02
N ALA A 101 7.14 -24.15 12.16
CA ALA A 101 6.81 -25.09 11.09
C ALA A 101 5.38 -24.91 10.60
N GLN A 102 4.42 -24.77 11.53
CA GLN A 102 3.03 -24.50 11.22
C GLN A 102 2.84 -23.16 10.48
N VAL A 103 3.48 -22.09 10.92
CA VAL A 103 3.43 -20.77 10.24
C VAL A 103 3.97 -20.90 8.81
N ASN A 104 5.10 -21.55 8.60
CA ASN A 104 5.69 -21.73 7.27
C ASN A 104 4.75 -22.52 6.34
N SER A 105 4.21 -23.64 6.81
CA SER A 105 3.22 -24.46 6.07
C SER A 105 1.96 -23.66 5.73
N THR A 106 1.47 -22.89 6.71
CA THR A 106 0.29 -22.03 6.54
C THR A 106 0.54 -20.92 5.54
N LEU A 107 1.72 -20.30 5.56
CA LEU A 107 2.10 -19.27 4.56
C LEU A 107 2.14 -19.85 3.14
N ALA A 108 2.70 -21.04 2.96
CA ALA A 108 2.74 -21.71 1.65
C ALA A 108 1.32 -22.01 1.14
N THR A 109 0.44 -22.54 1.99
CA THR A 109 -0.97 -22.78 1.65
C THR A 109 -1.70 -21.47 1.32
N THR A 110 -1.51 -20.44 2.15
CA THR A 110 -2.11 -19.12 1.94
C THR A 110 -1.66 -18.49 0.63
N MET A 111 -0.37 -18.57 0.33
CA MET A 111 0.19 -18.07 -0.93
C MET A 111 -0.45 -18.79 -2.12
N HIS A 112 -0.52 -20.10 -2.09
CA HIS A 112 -1.15 -20.90 -3.14
C HIS A 112 -2.63 -20.50 -3.34
N VAL A 113 -3.40 -20.40 -2.27
CA VAL A 113 -4.80 -19.94 -2.33
C VAL A 113 -4.92 -18.55 -2.95
N LEU A 114 -4.09 -17.60 -2.55
CA LEU A 114 -4.12 -16.23 -3.07
C LEU A 114 -3.70 -16.16 -4.55
N GLN A 115 -2.77 -17.01 -4.98
CA GLN A 115 -2.32 -17.08 -6.38
C GLN A 115 -3.36 -17.75 -7.28
N THR A 116 -4.14 -18.70 -6.77
CA THR A 116 -5.12 -19.48 -7.54
C THR A 116 -6.53 -18.93 -7.49
N ASN A 117 -6.87 -18.12 -6.47
CA ASN A 117 -8.22 -17.58 -6.31
C ASN A 117 -8.54 -16.51 -7.38
N VAL A 118 -9.70 -16.64 -8.02
CA VAL A 118 -10.14 -15.71 -9.08
C VAL A 118 -10.48 -14.36 -8.49
N SER A 119 -9.76 -13.33 -8.91
CA SER A 119 -10.03 -11.94 -8.51
C SER A 119 -11.23 -11.38 -9.29
N GLN A 120 -12.21 -10.83 -8.58
CA GLN A 120 -13.35 -10.15 -9.20
C GLN A 120 -12.95 -8.98 -10.11
N SER A 121 -11.82 -8.32 -9.83
CA SER A 121 -11.37 -7.16 -10.61
C SER A 121 -10.77 -7.54 -11.96
N THR A 122 -10.18 -8.73 -12.07
CA THR A 122 -9.55 -9.21 -13.31
C THR A 122 -10.37 -10.29 -13.99
N GLY A 123 -11.21 -11.02 -13.24
CA GLY A 123 -11.91 -12.21 -13.72
C GLY A 123 -10.99 -13.42 -13.91
N ASN A 124 -9.75 -13.34 -13.42
CA ASN A 124 -8.75 -14.38 -13.51
C ASN A 124 -7.97 -14.47 -12.20
N SER A 125 -7.30 -15.59 -11.96
CA SER A 125 -6.39 -15.72 -10.83
C SER A 125 -5.06 -14.99 -11.10
N PRO A 126 -4.38 -14.48 -10.05
CA PRO A 126 -3.08 -13.82 -10.20
C PRO A 126 -2.02 -14.72 -10.87
N GLY A 127 -1.98 -16.00 -10.48
CA GLY A 127 -1.06 -16.98 -11.07
C GLY A 127 -1.35 -17.24 -12.55
N ALA A 128 -2.62 -17.37 -12.92
CA ALA A 128 -2.99 -17.58 -14.31
C ALA A 128 -2.59 -16.38 -15.19
N LEU A 129 -2.72 -15.15 -14.67
CA LEU A 129 -2.27 -13.95 -15.38
C LEU A 129 -0.75 -13.83 -15.47
N ALA A 130 -0.01 -14.31 -14.45
CA ALA A 130 1.44 -14.24 -14.43
C ALA A 130 2.11 -15.31 -15.33
N PHE A 131 1.56 -16.53 -15.33
CA PHE A 131 2.16 -17.67 -16.00
C PHE A 131 1.44 -18.10 -17.29
N HIS A 132 0.38 -17.40 -17.69
CA HIS A 132 -0.45 -17.73 -18.85
C HIS A 132 -1.02 -19.16 -18.81
N ARG A 133 -1.26 -19.66 -17.62
CA ARG A 133 -1.75 -21.01 -17.35
C ARG A 133 -2.55 -21.05 -16.05
N ASP A 134 -3.66 -21.78 -16.05
CA ASP A 134 -4.34 -22.10 -14.79
C ASP A 134 -3.44 -22.99 -13.92
N MET A 135 -3.24 -22.58 -12.67
CA MET A 135 -2.30 -23.28 -11.77
C MET A 135 -2.85 -24.58 -11.19
N ILE A 136 -4.18 -24.77 -11.21
CA ILE A 136 -4.84 -25.96 -10.66
C ILE A 136 -5.07 -26.97 -11.78
N MET A 137 -5.71 -26.53 -12.87
CA MET A 137 -6.15 -27.42 -13.96
C MET A 137 -5.11 -27.56 -15.06
N ASN A 138 -4.00 -26.84 -15.01
CA ASN A 138 -2.91 -26.87 -15.97
C ASN A 138 -3.37 -26.55 -17.43
N ILE A 139 -4.40 -25.71 -17.57
CA ILE A 139 -4.96 -25.28 -18.85
C ILE A 139 -4.32 -23.97 -19.28
N PRO A 140 -3.86 -23.83 -20.55
CA PRO A 140 -3.36 -22.55 -21.06
C PRO A 140 -4.42 -21.46 -20.94
N LEU A 141 -4.04 -20.28 -20.49
CA LEU A 141 -4.90 -19.11 -20.38
C LEU A 141 -4.50 -18.06 -21.41
N GLN A 142 -5.41 -17.73 -22.30
CA GLN A 142 -5.29 -16.53 -23.14
C GLN A 142 -6.09 -15.40 -22.49
N ALA A 143 -5.40 -14.54 -21.74
CA ALA A 143 -6.04 -13.42 -21.10
C ALA A 143 -6.17 -12.23 -22.05
N ASP A 144 -7.38 -11.70 -22.22
CA ASP A 144 -7.57 -10.42 -22.88
C ASP A 144 -7.19 -9.28 -21.94
N LEU A 145 -5.94 -8.86 -22.03
CA LEU A 145 -5.38 -7.79 -21.18
C LEU A 145 -6.05 -6.43 -21.42
N ARG A 146 -6.64 -6.19 -22.61
CA ARG A 146 -7.37 -4.95 -22.90
C ARG A 146 -8.69 -4.94 -22.15
N ALA A 147 -9.46 -6.03 -22.22
CA ALA A 147 -10.72 -6.17 -21.47
C ALA A 147 -10.49 -6.11 -19.95
N ILE A 148 -9.41 -6.72 -19.45
CA ILE A 148 -9.05 -6.65 -18.03
C ILE A 148 -8.73 -5.22 -17.62
N ARG A 149 -7.92 -4.48 -18.40
CA ARG A 149 -7.61 -3.07 -18.12
C ARG A 149 -8.87 -2.20 -18.12
N ALA A 150 -9.74 -2.36 -19.13
CA ALA A 150 -10.99 -1.61 -19.21
C ALA A 150 -11.88 -1.87 -17.99
N ARG A 151 -12.08 -3.13 -17.59
CA ARG A 151 -12.85 -3.51 -16.41
C ARG A 151 -12.27 -2.91 -15.12
N ARG A 152 -10.95 -2.92 -14.95
CA ARG A 152 -10.29 -2.29 -13.79
C ARG A 152 -10.48 -0.79 -13.79
N GLN A 153 -10.36 -0.14 -14.95
CA GLN A 153 -10.56 1.31 -15.06
C GLN A 153 -11.98 1.71 -14.68
N LEU A 154 -12.99 1.02 -15.20
CA LEU A 154 -14.39 1.27 -14.82
C LEU A 154 -14.62 1.17 -13.31
N ARG A 155 -14.01 0.19 -12.63
CA ARG A 155 -14.12 0.08 -11.17
C ARG A 155 -13.41 1.22 -10.44
N VAL A 156 -12.22 1.60 -10.89
CA VAL A 156 -11.48 2.74 -10.32
C VAL A 156 -12.31 4.02 -10.48
N ASP A 157 -12.91 4.23 -11.64
CA ASP A 157 -13.71 5.41 -11.92
C ASP A 157 -15.00 5.44 -11.06
N ASP A 158 -15.65 4.29 -10.88
CA ASP A 158 -16.80 4.17 -9.98
C ASP A 158 -16.43 4.41 -8.52
N ASP A 159 -15.32 3.86 -8.05
CA ASP A 159 -14.83 4.05 -6.69
C ASP A 159 -14.41 5.51 -6.45
N LEU A 160 -13.77 6.14 -7.43
CA LEU A 160 -13.44 7.58 -7.40
C LEU A 160 -14.70 8.43 -7.38
N ARG A 161 -15.69 8.14 -8.21
CA ARG A 161 -16.98 8.84 -8.23
C ARG A 161 -17.66 8.77 -6.87
N ARG A 162 -17.76 7.57 -6.27
CA ARG A 162 -18.35 7.38 -4.94
C ARG A 162 -17.53 8.10 -3.85
N ALA A 163 -16.21 8.01 -3.90
CA ALA A 163 -15.34 8.67 -2.92
C ALA A 163 -15.40 10.20 -3.03
N ASN A 164 -15.59 10.74 -4.23
CA ASN A 164 -15.62 12.18 -4.48
C ASN A 164 -17.02 12.79 -4.34
N ALA A 165 -18.10 11.99 -4.36
CA ALA A 165 -19.47 12.47 -4.27
C ALA A 165 -19.78 13.36 -3.04
N ARG A 166 -18.96 13.26 -1.98
CA ARG A 166 -19.11 14.04 -0.74
C ARG A 166 -17.88 14.92 -0.45
N ARG A 167 -17.00 15.13 -1.44
CA ARG A 167 -15.79 15.94 -1.27
C ARG A 167 -16.02 17.29 -1.91
N TYR A 168 -15.61 18.32 -1.21
CA TYR A 168 -15.39 19.65 -1.81
C TYR A 168 -14.06 19.62 -2.53
N ASP A 169 -14.08 20.00 -3.81
CA ASP A 169 -12.86 20.25 -4.57
C ASP A 169 -12.29 21.58 -4.13
N PHE A 170 -11.07 21.57 -3.59
CA PHE A 170 -10.41 22.76 -3.10
C PHE A 170 -8.97 22.77 -3.59
N ASP A 171 -8.63 23.81 -4.33
CA ASP A 171 -7.28 24.00 -4.85
C ASP A 171 -6.44 24.81 -3.85
N TYR A 172 -5.49 24.12 -3.22
CA TYR A 172 -4.62 24.70 -2.22
C TYR A 172 -3.48 25.50 -2.87
N GLN A 173 -3.47 26.81 -2.67
CA GLN A 173 -2.43 27.70 -3.18
C GLN A 173 -1.36 28.01 -2.12
N PRO A 174 -0.08 28.20 -2.53
CA PRO A 174 0.94 28.72 -1.63
C PRO A 174 0.50 30.01 -0.94
N GLY A 175 0.82 30.16 0.34
CA GLY A 175 0.41 31.30 1.16
C GLY A 175 -0.90 31.12 1.92
N GLN A 176 -1.76 30.20 1.52
CA GLN A 176 -3.01 29.93 2.23
C GLN A 176 -2.77 29.30 3.60
N GLN A 177 -3.69 29.53 4.52
CA GLN A 177 -3.69 28.91 5.83
C GLN A 177 -4.60 27.69 5.86
N VAL A 178 -4.13 26.66 6.56
CA VAL A 178 -4.81 25.37 6.62
C VAL A 178 -4.75 24.76 8.02
N LEU A 179 -5.73 23.93 8.34
CA LEU A 179 -5.74 23.11 9.54
C LEU A 179 -5.36 21.66 9.18
N VAL A 180 -4.59 21.03 10.06
CA VAL A 180 -4.12 19.64 9.90
C VAL A 180 -4.84 18.75 10.91
N LYS A 181 -5.39 17.63 10.43
CA LYS A 181 -6.05 16.66 11.29
C LYS A 181 -5.03 15.98 12.21
N ARG A 182 -5.27 16.01 13.53
CA ARG A 182 -4.47 15.29 14.53
C ARG A 182 -4.55 13.79 14.30
N HIS A 183 -3.49 13.09 14.62
CA HIS A 183 -3.45 11.63 14.57
C HIS A 183 -4.17 11.02 15.78
N GLU A 184 -3.92 11.57 16.95
CA GLU A 184 -4.51 11.15 18.22
C GLU A 184 -5.29 12.33 18.81
N PHE A 185 -6.50 12.07 19.23
CA PHE A 185 -7.34 13.02 19.94
C PHE A 185 -8.31 12.27 20.84
N THR A 186 -8.61 12.83 22.02
CA THR A 186 -9.66 12.33 22.91
C THR A 186 -11.05 12.66 22.35
N LYS A 187 -12.10 12.02 22.86
CA LYS A 187 -13.49 12.26 22.38
C LYS A 187 -13.89 13.74 22.39
N LEU A 188 -13.38 14.51 23.36
CA LEU A 188 -13.66 15.94 23.53
C LEU A 188 -12.46 16.83 23.15
N GLY A 189 -11.35 16.24 22.72
CA GLY A 189 -10.16 16.99 22.34
C GLY A 189 -10.25 17.61 20.95
N GLU A 190 -9.40 18.59 20.72
CA GLU A 190 -9.27 19.23 19.43
C GLU A 190 -8.80 18.23 18.36
N ARG A 191 -9.53 18.19 17.25
CA ARG A 191 -9.25 17.28 16.12
C ARG A 191 -8.31 17.86 15.09
N TRP A 192 -8.05 19.16 15.16
CA TRP A 192 -7.31 19.91 14.15
C TRP A 192 -6.24 20.78 14.80
N ASP A 193 -5.06 20.80 14.20
CA ASP A 193 -3.93 21.68 14.54
C ASP A 193 -3.79 22.79 13.52
N GLY A 194 -3.29 23.94 13.94
CA GLY A 194 -2.99 25.06 13.06
C GLY A 194 -3.59 26.38 13.56
N PRO A 195 -3.71 27.39 12.70
CA PRO A 195 -3.49 27.33 11.25
C PRO A 195 -2.01 27.27 10.85
N PHE A 196 -1.70 26.54 9.78
CA PHE A 196 -0.37 26.44 9.18
C PHE A 196 -0.37 26.97 7.76
N GLN A 197 0.74 27.59 7.36
CA GLN A 197 0.87 28.14 6.02
C GLN A 197 1.28 27.08 5.00
N VAL A 198 0.61 27.06 3.83
CA VAL A 198 1.00 26.26 2.67
C VAL A 198 2.20 26.93 2.00
N LEU A 199 3.31 26.22 1.93
CA LEU A 199 4.50 26.68 1.20
C LEU A 199 4.49 26.21 -0.27
N ARG A 200 4.03 24.97 -0.49
CA ARG A 200 3.99 24.37 -1.82
C ARG A 200 2.90 23.33 -1.94
N SER A 201 2.18 23.36 -3.06
CA SER A 201 1.28 22.31 -3.52
C SER A 201 2.00 21.40 -4.52
N HIS A 202 1.81 20.07 -4.41
CA HIS A 202 2.45 19.08 -5.28
C HIS A 202 1.39 18.35 -6.11
N VAL A 203 1.72 18.03 -7.36
CA VAL A 203 0.84 17.35 -8.32
C VAL A 203 0.28 16.01 -7.78
N ASN A 204 1.00 15.34 -6.89
CA ASN A 204 0.59 14.06 -6.28
C ASN A 204 -0.38 14.22 -5.08
N GLY A 205 -1.01 15.38 -4.90
CA GLY A 205 -1.94 15.64 -3.81
C GLY A 205 -1.28 15.75 -2.43
N ASN A 206 -0.01 16.14 -2.37
CA ASN A 206 0.67 16.48 -1.13
C ASN A 206 0.86 17.99 -1.02
N LEU A 207 0.89 18.48 0.21
CA LEU A 207 1.21 19.86 0.55
C LEU A 207 2.46 19.89 1.43
N THR A 208 3.33 20.87 1.20
CA THR A 208 4.39 21.23 2.14
C THR A 208 3.90 22.39 2.97
N LEU A 209 3.81 22.21 4.28
CA LEU A 209 3.33 23.19 5.25
C LEU A 209 4.48 23.67 6.13
N GLN A 210 4.43 24.92 6.55
CA GLN A 210 5.28 25.47 7.59
C GLN A 210 4.60 25.23 8.95
N VAL A 211 5.18 24.33 9.76
CA VAL A 211 4.60 23.94 11.06
C VAL A 211 5.19 24.79 12.20
N ALA A 212 6.44 25.24 12.03
CA ALA A 212 7.13 26.18 12.92
C ALA A 212 8.19 26.95 12.10
N PRO A 213 8.76 28.04 12.63
CA PRO A 213 9.83 28.76 11.96
C PRO A 213 10.97 27.80 11.56
N GLY A 214 11.24 27.70 10.26
CA GLY A 214 12.26 26.81 9.70
C GLY A 214 11.91 25.31 9.68
N ILE A 215 10.74 24.89 10.20
CA ILE A 215 10.32 23.49 10.20
C ILE A 215 9.18 23.30 9.20
N THR A 216 9.43 22.46 8.19
CA THR A 216 8.43 22.12 7.19
C THR A 216 7.96 20.67 7.33
N ARG A 217 6.70 20.40 6.98
CA ARG A 217 6.12 19.07 6.98
C ARG A 217 5.37 18.82 5.69
N ARG A 218 5.61 17.66 5.07
CA ARG A 218 4.88 17.24 3.88
C ARG A 218 3.73 16.33 4.29
N LEU A 219 2.51 16.67 3.89
CA LEU A 219 1.27 15.95 4.24
C LEU A 219 0.38 15.79 3.02
N ASN A 220 -0.42 14.73 3.01
CA ASN A 220 -1.45 14.54 1.99
C ASN A 220 -2.66 15.46 2.25
N ILE A 221 -3.25 16.02 1.17
CA ILE A 221 -4.41 16.94 1.21
C ILE A 221 -5.60 16.36 2.00
N ARG A 222 -5.75 15.04 2.09
CA ARG A 222 -6.83 14.37 2.85
C ARG A 222 -6.77 14.62 4.36
N ARG A 223 -5.62 15.05 4.86
CA ARG A 223 -5.42 15.40 6.26
C ARG A 223 -5.51 16.89 6.52
N VAL A 224 -5.84 17.66 5.51
CA VAL A 224 -5.82 19.13 5.55
C VAL A 224 -7.21 19.63 5.24
N LYS A 225 -7.61 20.71 5.86
CA LYS A 225 -8.79 21.50 5.47
C LYS A 225 -8.41 22.98 5.40
N PRO A 226 -9.04 23.79 4.54
CA PRO A 226 -8.79 25.21 4.50
C PRO A 226 -9.18 25.85 5.83
N TYR A 227 -8.40 26.87 6.24
CA TYR A 227 -8.72 27.72 7.38
C TYR A 227 -9.20 29.07 6.86
N PHE A 228 -10.40 29.46 7.25
CA PHE A 228 -10.96 30.78 6.98
C PHE A 228 -11.02 31.54 8.29
N GLN A 229 -10.44 32.76 8.33
CA GLN A 229 -10.68 33.66 9.46
C GLN A 229 -12.15 34.07 9.47
N GLU A 230 -12.72 34.26 10.66
CA GLU A 230 -14.11 34.66 10.82
C GLU A 230 -14.45 35.87 9.94
N GLY A 231 -15.43 35.69 9.05
CA GLY A 231 -15.87 36.72 8.09
C GLY A 231 -16.01 36.26 6.64
N PHE A 232 -15.47 35.08 6.27
CA PHE A 232 -15.58 34.52 4.90
C PHE A 232 -16.37 33.20 4.89
N TRP A 233 -17.68 33.28 5.12
CA TRP A 233 -18.59 32.26 4.61
C TRP A 233 -19.10 32.76 3.25
N ALA A 234 -18.50 32.32 2.17
CA ALA A 234 -19.14 32.33 0.88
C ALA A 234 -19.96 31.04 0.70
N PRO A 235 -21.15 31.09 0.12
CA PRO A 235 -22.15 30.04 0.06
C PRO A 235 -21.73 28.81 -0.70
#